data_09edf5d35c8180ecd11c40ba5cdbafc3
#
_entry.id   09edf5d35c8180ecd11c40ba5cdbafc3
#
_cell.length_a   1.000
_cell.length_b   1.000
_cell.length_c   1.000
_cell.angle_alpha   90.00
_cell.angle_beta   90.00
_cell.angle_gamma   90.00
#
_symmetry.space_group_name_H-M   'P 1'
#
loop_
_entity.id
_entity.type
_entity.pdbx_description
1 polymer ?
#
loop_
_entity_poly.entity_id
_entity_poly.type
_entity_poly.pdbx_seq_one_letter_code
_entity_poly.pdbx_strand_id
1 'polypeptide(L)'
;IEVDVILSAVGLKARTELAVQAGLEVGRAIEVDRLLKTSKDNIYALGDCASVCGLHLLYVLPLMNSARALAKTLAGEATEIKYPVMPVMVKTPSLPVVTCPPAQNAQGEWSLDGQSPNLKALFKDSDGNLLGYALTGDCVAEKMKLNKELPVMLA
;
A
#
# COMPACT_ATOMS: atom_id res chain seq x y z
N ILE A 1 -4.48 32.34 -6.06
CA ILE A 1 -5.51 32.40 -5.01
C ILE A 1 -4.86 33.07 -3.81
N GLU A 2 -5.41 34.18 -3.34
CA GLU A 2 -5.02 34.82 -2.07
C GLU A 2 -5.69 34.07 -0.93
N VAL A 3 -4.94 33.70 0.10
CA VAL A 3 -5.42 32.96 1.26
C VAL A 3 -4.67 33.38 2.53
N ASP A 4 -5.30 33.31 3.67
CA ASP A 4 -4.68 33.64 4.96
C ASP A 4 -3.87 32.46 5.52
N VAL A 5 -4.24 31.22 5.16
CA VAL A 5 -3.59 29.99 5.64
C VAL A 5 -3.52 28.95 4.55
N ILE A 6 -2.39 28.24 4.49
CA ILE A 6 -2.20 27.07 3.62
C ILE A 6 -1.96 25.84 4.50
N LEU A 7 -2.81 24.81 4.32
CA LEU A 7 -2.61 23.49 4.91
C LEU A 7 -2.02 22.54 3.87
N SER A 8 -0.82 22.02 4.14
CA SER A 8 -0.20 20.96 3.32
C SER A 8 -0.45 19.60 3.95
N ALA A 9 -1.21 18.74 3.24
CA ALA A 9 -1.57 17.38 3.66
C ALA A 9 -1.33 16.39 2.51
N VAL A 10 -0.12 16.43 1.94
CA VAL A 10 0.25 15.74 0.68
C VAL A 10 0.90 14.36 0.89
N GLY A 11 0.71 13.76 2.04
CA GLY A 11 1.22 12.43 2.37
C GLY A 11 2.28 12.42 3.47
N LEU A 12 2.94 11.28 3.62
CA LEU A 12 3.93 11.02 4.65
C LEU A 12 5.32 10.82 4.04
N LYS A 13 6.34 11.17 4.83
CA LYS A 13 7.74 10.90 4.53
C LYS A 13 8.33 10.08 5.67
N ALA A 14 9.00 8.97 5.33
CA ALA A 14 9.71 8.16 6.32
C ALA A 14 10.83 8.96 7.00
N ARG A 15 10.99 8.77 8.31
CA ARG A 15 12.15 9.27 9.06
C ARG A 15 13.23 8.23 9.00
N THR A 16 14.32 8.51 8.29
CA THR A 16 15.36 7.53 7.98
C THR A 16 16.74 8.00 8.43
N GLU A 17 16.86 9.16 9.06
CA GLU A 17 18.13 9.80 9.41
C GLU A 17 19.02 8.90 10.28
N LEU A 18 18.43 8.22 11.27
CA LEU A 18 19.14 7.28 12.14
C LEU A 18 19.64 6.05 11.35
N ALA A 19 18.83 5.54 10.44
CA ALA A 19 19.20 4.40 9.59
C ALA A 19 20.36 4.74 8.65
N VAL A 20 20.33 5.93 8.05
CA VAL A 20 21.42 6.44 7.21
C VAL A 20 22.72 6.56 8.03
N GLN A 21 22.66 7.13 9.24
CA GLN A 21 23.83 7.24 10.14
C GLN A 21 24.38 5.87 10.55
N ALA A 22 23.50 4.87 10.69
CA ALA A 22 23.89 3.48 10.97
C ALA A 22 24.41 2.74 9.73
N GLY A 23 24.42 3.35 8.55
CA GLY A 23 24.87 2.77 7.29
C GLY A 23 23.94 1.69 6.76
N LEU A 24 22.63 1.80 7.00
CA LEU A 24 21.63 0.94 6.39
C LEU A 24 21.31 1.40 4.97
N GLU A 25 20.86 0.49 4.11
CA GLU A 25 20.30 0.85 2.81
C GLU A 25 18.97 1.56 2.96
N VAL A 26 18.88 2.75 2.38
CA VAL A 26 17.73 3.63 2.45
C VAL A 26 17.41 4.20 1.07
N GLY A 27 16.19 3.96 0.60
CA GLY A 27 15.60 4.60 -0.55
C GLY A 27 14.57 5.66 -0.11
N ARG A 28 13.30 5.46 -0.42
CA ARG A 28 12.19 6.24 0.14
C ARG A 28 11.98 5.98 1.63
N ALA A 29 12.34 4.78 2.07
CA ALA A 29 12.30 4.31 3.44
C ALA A 29 13.48 3.35 3.65
N ILE A 30 13.60 2.72 4.81
CA ILE A 30 14.61 1.70 5.10
C ILE A 30 14.28 0.45 4.27
N GLU A 31 15.17 0.04 3.38
CA GLU A 31 14.95 -1.13 2.55
C GLU A 31 15.09 -2.42 3.38
N VAL A 32 14.09 -3.30 3.25
CA VAL A 32 14.08 -4.60 3.94
C VAL A 32 13.62 -5.72 3.00
N ASP A 33 14.09 -6.93 3.29
CA ASP A 33 13.66 -8.14 2.61
C ASP A 33 12.30 -8.66 3.13
N ARG A 34 11.88 -9.85 2.68
CA ARG A 34 10.64 -10.50 3.12
C ARG A 34 10.63 -10.93 4.58
N LEU A 35 11.79 -11.07 5.21
CA LEU A 35 11.92 -11.35 6.63
C LEU A 35 12.01 -10.06 7.47
N LEU A 36 11.83 -8.89 6.81
CA LEU A 36 11.96 -7.57 7.39
C LEU A 36 13.37 -7.23 7.88
N LYS A 37 14.39 -7.95 7.36
CA LYS A 37 15.80 -7.68 7.62
C LYS A 37 16.27 -6.49 6.77
N THR A 38 17.05 -5.63 7.38
CA THR A 38 17.77 -4.54 6.69
C THR A 38 19.06 -5.06 6.04
N SER A 39 19.82 -4.17 5.41
CA SER A 39 21.15 -4.45 4.86
C SER A 39 22.23 -4.80 5.91
N LYS A 40 21.91 -4.75 7.21
CA LYS A 40 22.80 -5.12 8.31
C LYS A 40 22.21 -6.27 9.10
N ASP A 41 23.08 -7.19 9.53
CA ASP A 41 22.68 -8.33 10.35
C ASP A 41 22.06 -7.91 11.67
N ASN A 42 21.03 -8.65 12.10
CA ASN A 42 20.31 -8.45 13.36
C ASN A 42 19.58 -7.10 13.49
N ILE A 43 19.43 -6.36 12.40
CA ILE A 43 18.63 -5.13 12.37
C ILE A 43 17.43 -5.36 11.44
N TYR A 44 16.25 -5.05 11.97
CA TYR A 44 14.97 -5.19 11.29
C TYR A 44 14.25 -3.85 11.26
N ALA A 45 13.41 -3.64 10.25
CA ALA A 45 12.54 -2.48 10.19
C ALA A 45 11.14 -2.87 9.71
N LEU A 46 10.12 -2.18 10.24
CA LEU A 46 8.72 -2.35 9.85
C LEU A 46 7.93 -1.05 10.00
N GLY A 47 6.76 -0.98 9.42
CA GLY A 47 5.86 0.17 9.51
C GLY A 47 6.24 1.28 8.55
N ASP A 48 5.87 2.53 8.90
CA ASP A 48 5.98 3.69 8.01
C ASP A 48 7.42 4.05 7.63
N CYS A 49 8.40 3.57 8.39
CA CYS A 49 9.82 3.78 8.08
C CYS A 49 10.43 2.71 7.17
N ALA A 50 9.71 1.64 6.84
CA ALA A 50 10.23 0.50 6.08
C ALA A 50 9.65 0.41 4.67
N SER A 51 10.49 -0.02 3.72
CA SER A 51 10.13 -0.39 2.35
C SER A 51 10.38 -1.89 2.19
N VAL A 52 9.32 -2.68 2.15
CA VAL A 52 9.40 -4.15 2.06
C VAL A 52 9.47 -4.56 0.59
N CYS A 53 10.61 -5.06 0.15
CA CYS A 53 10.84 -5.43 -1.25
C CYS A 53 10.42 -4.31 -2.23
N GLY A 54 10.72 -3.05 -1.91
CA GLY A 54 10.36 -1.88 -2.71
C GLY A 54 8.93 -1.35 -2.49
N LEU A 55 8.12 -2.02 -1.67
CA LEU A 55 6.76 -1.58 -1.33
C LEU A 55 6.76 -0.72 -0.07
N HIS A 56 6.55 0.59 -0.22
CA HIS A 56 6.41 1.54 0.90
C HIS A 56 4.94 1.87 1.12
N LEU A 57 4.30 1.18 2.07
CA LEU A 57 2.86 1.19 2.31
C LEU A 57 2.53 1.86 3.65
N LEU A 58 2.04 3.09 3.60
CA LEU A 58 1.86 4.00 4.75
C LEU A 58 0.46 3.90 5.36
N TYR A 59 0.03 2.68 5.72
CA TYR A 59 -1.26 2.45 6.39
C TYR A 59 -1.24 1.20 7.29
N VAL A 60 -2.26 1.05 8.12
CA VAL A 60 -2.24 0.14 9.27
C VAL A 60 -2.14 -1.35 8.88
N LEU A 61 -2.79 -1.78 7.79
CA LEU A 61 -2.86 -3.21 7.46
C LEU A 61 -1.49 -3.82 7.11
N PRO A 62 -0.65 -3.22 6.26
CA PRO A 62 0.72 -3.67 6.05
C PRO A 62 1.55 -3.71 7.33
N LEU A 63 1.45 -2.68 8.18
CA LEU A 63 2.14 -2.64 9.47
C LEU A 63 1.77 -3.85 10.34
N MET A 64 0.47 -4.16 10.46
CA MET A 64 0.01 -5.30 11.27
C MET A 64 0.49 -6.65 10.71
N ASN A 65 0.54 -6.80 9.38
CA ASN A 65 1.06 -8.01 8.74
C ASN A 65 2.57 -8.14 8.99
N SER A 66 3.32 -7.05 8.84
CA SER A 66 4.76 -7.01 9.13
C SER A 66 5.04 -7.35 10.60
N ALA A 67 4.29 -6.77 11.54
CA ALA A 67 4.48 -7.03 12.97
C ALA A 67 4.26 -8.52 13.31
N ARG A 68 3.24 -9.17 12.73
CA ARG A 68 2.97 -10.59 12.96
C ARG A 68 4.07 -11.50 12.38
N ALA A 69 4.55 -11.20 11.17
CA ALA A 69 5.63 -11.96 10.54
C ALA A 69 6.94 -11.79 11.31
N LEU A 70 7.29 -10.55 11.66
CA LEU A 70 8.52 -10.27 12.41
C LEU A 70 8.51 -10.90 13.80
N ALA A 71 7.37 -10.87 14.51
CA ALA A 71 7.27 -11.51 15.82
C ALA A 71 7.59 -13.00 15.77
N LYS A 72 7.13 -13.72 14.74
CA LYS A 72 7.46 -15.14 14.53
C LYS A 72 8.94 -15.32 14.19
N THR A 73 9.46 -14.50 13.28
CA THR A 73 10.88 -14.55 12.90
C THR A 73 11.79 -14.34 14.11
N LEU A 74 11.48 -13.38 14.98
CA LEU A 74 12.25 -13.12 16.21
C LEU A 74 12.08 -14.23 17.26
N ALA A 75 10.97 -14.96 17.22
CA ALA A 75 10.75 -16.15 18.07
C ALA A 75 11.44 -17.42 17.54
N GLY A 76 12.19 -17.35 16.44
CA GLY A 76 12.93 -18.44 15.85
C GLY A 76 12.24 -19.15 14.69
N GLU A 77 11.02 -18.73 14.30
CA GLU A 77 10.29 -19.25 13.13
C GLU A 77 10.42 -18.23 11.96
N ALA A 78 11.42 -18.39 11.10
CA ALA A 78 11.61 -17.50 9.94
C ALA A 78 10.32 -17.44 9.09
N THR A 79 9.64 -16.29 9.13
CA THR A 79 8.32 -16.11 8.52
C THR A 79 8.36 -14.95 7.54
N GLU A 80 8.26 -15.27 6.26
CA GLU A 80 8.18 -14.26 5.21
C GLU A 80 6.87 -13.48 5.28
N ILE A 81 6.99 -12.17 5.09
CA ILE A 81 5.83 -11.31 4.96
C ILE A 81 5.10 -11.57 3.63
N LYS A 82 3.78 -11.58 3.70
CA LYS A 82 2.89 -11.62 2.53
C LYS A 82 1.90 -10.47 2.60
N TYR A 83 1.70 -9.83 1.47
CA TYR A 83 0.71 -8.78 1.35
C TYR A 83 -0.41 -9.23 0.41
N PRO A 84 -1.59 -9.57 0.96
CA PRO A 84 -2.78 -9.84 0.15
C PRO A 84 -3.24 -8.56 -0.58
N VAL A 85 -4.34 -8.65 -1.28
CA VAL A 85 -5.04 -7.46 -1.77
C VAL A 85 -5.48 -6.62 -0.58
N MET A 86 -5.05 -5.36 -0.54
CA MET A 86 -5.27 -4.45 0.59
C MET A 86 -5.87 -3.13 0.10
N PRO A 87 -7.17 -3.08 -0.20
CA PRO A 87 -7.83 -1.85 -0.62
C PRO A 87 -7.83 -0.80 0.49
N VAL A 88 -7.67 0.44 0.11
CA VAL A 88 -7.72 1.59 1.00
C VAL A 88 -9.13 2.18 0.98
N MET A 89 -9.74 2.27 2.16
CA MET A 89 -10.98 2.99 2.35
C MET A 89 -10.67 4.43 2.76
N VAL A 90 -11.08 5.38 1.92
CA VAL A 90 -10.92 6.81 2.22
C VAL A 90 -12.00 7.22 3.23
N LYS A 91 -11.57 7.84 4.32
CA LYS A 91 -12.48 8.26 5.42
C LYS A 91 -13.16 9.59 5.09
N THR A 92 -14.07 9.56 4.12
CA THR A 92 -14.91 10.71 3.74
C THR A 92 -16.36 10.39 4.06
N PRO A 93 -16.93 10.93 5.18
CA PRO A 93 -18.29 10.60 5.60
C PRO A 93 -19.36 10.96 4.57
N SER A 94 -19.15 12.02 3.80
CA SER A 94 -20.10 12.52 2.78
C SER A 94 -20.19 11.65 1.53
N LEU A 95 -19.10 10.91 1.20
CA LEU A 95 -19.04 10.06 0.04
C LEU A 95 -18.10 8.89 0.32
N PRO A 96 -18.60 7.65 0.42
CA PRO A 96 -17.74 6.47 0.55
C PRO A 96 -16.84 6.31 -0.68
N VAL A 97 -15.54 6.11 -0.45
CA VAL A 97 -14.56 5.85 -1.51
C VAL A 97 -13.68 4.68 -1.10
N VAL A 98 -13.50 3.74 -2.00
CA VAL A 98 -12.54 2.63 -1.85
C VAL A 98 -11.67 2.55 -3.08
N THR A 99 -10.37 2.40 -2.89
CA THR A 99 -9.42 2.24 -3.98
C THR A 99 -8.43 1.11 -3.70
N CYS A 100 -8.09 0.38 -4.74
CA CYS A 100 -6.96 -0.53 -4.78
C CYS A 100 -6.18 -0.19 -6.06
N PRO A 101 -5.18 0.70 -5.99
CA PRO A 101 -4.45 1.13 -7.19
C PRO A 101 -3.63 -0.03 -7.76
N PRO A 102 -3.40 -0.05 -9.08
CA PRO A 102 -2.48 -1.00 -9.69
C PRO A 102 -1.05 -0.76 -9.20
N ALA A 103 -0.17 -1.74 -9.39
CA ALA A 103 1.26 -1.56 -9.15
C ALA A 103 1.80 -0.38 -9.97
N GLN A 104 2.82 0.32 -9.44
CA GLN A 104 3.33 1.58 -10.02
C GLN A 104 3.80 1.43 -11.47
N ASN A 105 4.27 0.25 -11.87
CA ASN A 105 4.75 -0.07 -13.22
C ASN A 105 3.77 -0.92 -14.02
N ALA A 106 2.52 -1.12 -13.54
CA ALA A 106 1.52 -1.89 -14.25
C ALA A 106 1.16 -1.21 -15.58
N GLN A 107 1.08 -2.02 -16.64
CA GLN A 107 0.63 -1.57 -17.95
C GLN A 107 -0.86 -1.87 -18.10
N GLY A 108 -1.64 -0.91 -18.58
CA GLY A 108 -3.08 -1.07 -18.74
C GLY A 108 -3.79 0.27 -18.92
N GLU A 109 -5.10 0.22 -18.92
CA GLU A 109 -5.96 1.38 -19.10
C GLU A 109 -7.09 1.43 -18.08
N TRP A 110 -7.50 2.66 -17.72
CA TRP A 110 -8.65 2.90 -16.89
C TRP A 110 -9.93 2.95 -17.73
N SER A 111 -10.92 2.15 -17.35
CA SER A 111 -12.30 2.30 -17.80
C SER A 111 -13.15 2.88 -16.68
N LEU A 112 -14.06 3.81 -17.02
CA LEU A 112 -14.97 4.45 -16.07
C LEU A 112 -16.40 4.11 -16.44
N ASP A 113 -17.17 3.66 -15.44
CA ASP A 113 -18.59 3.35 -15.54
C ASP A 113 -19.38 4.03 -14.42
N GLY A 114 -20.66 4.33 -14.68
CA GLY A 114 -21.55 4.99 -13.72
C GLY A 114 -21.63 6.51 -13.86
N GLN A 115 -22.36 7.12 -12.95
CA GLN A 115 -22.55 8.57 -12.84
C GLN A 115 -22.36 9.01 -11.40
N SER A 116 -21.82 10.23 -11.22
CA SER A 116 -21.64 10.80 -9.87
C SER A 116 -22.95 10.79 -9.09
N PRO A 117 -22.95 10.36 -7.81
CA PRO A 117 -21.79 10.03 -6.98
C PRO A 117 -21.30 8.57 -7.09
N ASN A 118 -21.98 7.71 -7.88
CA ASN A 118 -21.76 6.27 -7.97
C ASN A 118 -20.86 5.93 -9.17
N LEU A 119 -19.56 5.92 -8.98
CA LEU A 119 -18.59 5.66 -10.04
C LEU A 119 -17.79 4.40 -9.75
N LYS A 120 -17.50 3.66 -10.82
CA LYS A 120 -16.64 2.49 -10.84
C LYS A 120 -15.56 2.67 -11.90
N ALA A 121 -14.32 2.84 -11.47
CA ALA A 121 -13.14 2.85 -12.33
C ALA A 121 -12.38 1.53 -12.18
N LEU A 122 -12.09 0.87 -13.29
CA LEU A 122 -11.35 -0.38 -13.34
C LEU A 122 -10.10 -0.21 -14.20
N PHE A 123 -8.95 -0.60 -13.65
CA PHE A 123 -7.69 -0.64 -14.39
C PHE A 123 -7.43 -2.06 -14.86
N LYS A 124 -7.33 -2.26 -16.18
CA LYS A 124 -7.14 -3.58 -16.78
C LYS A 124 -5.95 -3.57 -17.73
N ASP A 125 -5.23 -4.70 -17.78
CA ASP A 125 -4.20 -4.94 -18.78
C ASP A 125 -4.79 -5.23 -20.18
N SER A 126 -3.91 -5.46 -21.16
CA SER A 126 -4.28 -5.79 -22.53
C SER A 126 -5.06 -7.10 -22.66
N ASP A 127 -4.92 -8.02 -21.72
CA ASP A 127 -5.59 -9.31 -21.70
C ASP A 127 -6.94 -9.25 -20.95
N GLY A 128 -7.30 -8.06 -20.42
CA GLY A 128 -8.53 -7.81 -19.69
C GLY A 128 -8.48 -8.20 -18.22
N ASN A 129 -7.30 -8.57 -17.67
CA ASN A 129 -7.16 -8.87 -16.25
C ASN A 129 -7.25 -7.59 -15.42
N LEU A 130 -7.99 -7.67 -14.32
CA LEU A 130 -8.12 -6.56 -13.37
C LEU A 130 -6.83 -6.39 -12.57
N LEU A 131 -6.23 -5.20 -12.63
CA LEU A 131 -5.02 -4.85 -11.89
C LEU A 131 -5.24 -3.79 -10.83
N GLY A 132 -6.36 -3.07 -10.87
CA GLY A 132 -6.70 -2.05 -9.90
C GLY A 132 -8.11 -1.52 -10.07
N TYR A 133 -8.62 -0.84 -9.04
CA TYR A 133 -9.94 -0.20 -9.10
C TYR A 133 -10.05 1.02 -8.18
N ALA A 134 -11.03 1.88 -8.48
CA ALA A 134 -11.53 2.91 -7.58
C ALA A 134 -13.07 2.93 -7.65
N LEU A 135 -13.71 2.99 -6.48
CA LEU A 135 -15.17 2.94 -6.34
C LEU A 135 -15.64 4.09 -5.48
N THR A 136 -16.77 4.70 -5.85
CA THR A 136 -17.43 5.74 -5.05
C THR A 136 -18.89 5.41 -4.83
N GLY A 137 -19.48 5.99 -3.79
CA GLY A 137 -20.89 5.83 -3.46
C GLY A 137 -21.31 4.38 -3.28
N ASP A 138 -22.43 3.97 -3.89
CA ASP A 138 -22.97 2.62 -3.77
C ASP A 138 -22.10 1.55 -4.44
N CYS A 139 -21.27 1.93 -5.42
CA CYS A 139 -20.33 1.02 -6.07
C CYS A 139 -19.32 0.39 -5.11
N VAL A 140 -19.09 0.99 -3.93
CA VAL A 140 -18.23 0.45 -2.87
C VAL A 140 -18.65 -0.96 -2.44
N ALA A 141 -19.92 -1.33 -2.59
CA ALA A 141 -20.40 -2.68 -2.28
C ALA A 141 -19.73 -3.78 -3.14
N GLU A 142 -19.24 -3.44 -4.34
CA GLU A 142 -18.57 -4.40 -5.24
C GLU A 142 -17.13 -4.76 -4.81
N LYS A 143 -16.53 -4.06 -3.84
CA LYS A 143 -15.13 -4.25 -3.44
C LYS A 143 -14.76 -5.71 -3.16
N MET A 144 -15.63 -6.47 -2.50
CA MET A 144 -15.35 -7.86 -2.12
C MET A 144 -15.26 -8.79 -3.33
N LYS A 145 -16.03 -8.49 -4.38
CA LYS A 145 -15.97 -9.24 -5.65
C LYS A 145 -14.66 -8.89 -6.36
N LEU A 146 -14.38 -7.62 -6.55
CA LEU A 146 -13.20 -7.13 -7.26
C LEU A 146 -11.89 -7.56 -6.58
N ASN A 147 -11.85 -7.59 -5.24
CA ASN A 147 -10.66 -8.07 -4.51
C ASN A 147 -10.27 -9.52 -4.84
N LYS A 148 -11.23 -10.35 -5.26
CA LYS A 148 -10.94 -11.76 -5.64
C LYS A 148 -10.32 -11.88 -7.04
N GLU A 149 -10.48 -10.86 -7.85
CA GLU A 149 -9.99 -10.80 -9.22
C GLU A 149 -8.58 -10.15 -9.29
N LEU A 150 -8.18 -9.42 -8.24
CA LEU A 150 -6.89 -8.73 -8.19
C LEU A 150 -5.74 -9.68 -7.84
N PRO A 151 -4.55 -9.45 -8.40
CA PRO A 151 -3.34 -10.12 -7.95
C PRO A 151 -2.97 -9.72 -6.53
N VAL A 152 -2.34 -10.61 -5.78
CA VAL A 152 -1.75 -10.27 -4.47
C VAL A 152 -0.62 -9.26 -4.64
N MET A 153 -0.44 -8.37 -3.66
CA MET A 153 0.58 -7.33 -3.74
C MET A 153 2.00 -7.90 -3.53
N LEU A 154 2.14 -8.89 -2.67
CA LEU A 154 3.39 -9.62 -2.40
C LEU A 154 3.03 -11.06 -2.00
N ALA A 155 3.33 -12.02 -2.88
CA ALA A 155 2.98 -13.44 -2.72
C ALA A 155 3.90 -14.15 -1.71
#